data_1e3a540d54854ac9bcd8d21900db0e01
#
_entry.id   1e3a540d54854ac9bcd8d21900db0e01
#
_cell.length_a   1.000
_cell.length_b   1.000
_cell.length_c   1.000
_cell.angle_alpha   90.00
_cell.angle_beta   90.00
_cell.angle_gamma   90.00
#
_symmetry.space_group_name_H-M   'P 1'
#
loop_
_entity.id
_entity.type
_entity.pdbx_description
1 polymer ?
#
loop_
_entity_poly.entity_id
_entity_poly.type
_entity_poly.pdbx_seq_one_letter_code
_entity_poly.pdbx_strand_id
1 'polypeptide(L)'
;MKELGDLALHLLFYCKIAEEEGLFSQADVYNAICDKLISRHPFIYDRENYHGENWEQLKMREGRRNVLEGVPATLPTLIKTIRMQEKVAGSTENTMQPTEMTEEEYGQKLFDLVDWGRRHGLNADDALCAANRRFAESHSGRPADM
;
A
#
# COMPACT_ATOMS: atom_id res chain seq x y z
N MET A 1 15.92 -2.66 24.18
CA MET A 1 17.31 -2.86 23.74
C MET A 1 17.56 -4.31 23.35
N LYS A 2 17.24 -5.29 24.20
CA LYS A 2 17.46 -6.73 23.88
C LYS A 2 16.73 -7.16 22.61
N GLU A 3 15.44 -6.87 22.48
CA GLU A 3 14.61 -7.21 21.31
C GLU A 3 15.16 -6.65 19.98
N LEU A 4 15.75 -5.45 20.02
CA LEU A 4 16.42 -4.90 18.84
C LEU A 4 17.70 -5.66 18.50
N GLY A 5 18.40 -6.20 19.52
CA GLY A 5 19.53 -7.09 19.33
C GLY A 5 19.12 -8.40 18.64
N ASP A 6 17.98 -8.95 19.04
CA ASP A 6 17.45 -10.19 18.45
C ASP A 6 17.06 -9.97 16.97
N LEU A 7 16.46 -8.82 16.64
CA LEU A 7 16.19 -8.45 15.23
C LEU A 7 17.48 -8.32 14.42
N ALA A 8 18.51 -7.68 14.98
CA ALA A 8 19.81 -7.55 14.32
C ALA A 8 20.47 -8.92 14.11
N LEU A 9 20.37 -9.83 15.11
CA LEU A 9 20.88 -11.21 14.98
C LEU A 9 20.18 -11.94 13.82
N HIS A 10 18.85 -11.85 13.72
CA HIS A 10 18.11 -12.47 12.63
C HIS A 10 18.53 -11.92 11.26
N LEU A 11 18.70 -10.60 11.15
CA LEU A 11 19.17 -9.98 9.91
C LEU A 11 20.53 -10.53 9.48
N LEU A 12 21.50 -10.56 10.39
CA LEU A 12 22.83 -11.08 10.11
C LEU A 12 22.80 -12.56 9.75
N PHE A 13 21.99 -13.34 10.44
CA PHE A 13 21.84 -14.78 10.20
C PHE A 13 21.26 -15.05 8.80
N TYR A 14 20.20 -14.34 8.41
CA TYR A 14 19.63 -14.49 7.06
C TYR A 14 20.59 -14.02 5.96
N CYS A 15 21.34 -12.93 6.19
CA CYS A 15 22.36 -12.49 5.24
C CYS A 15 23.45 -13.57 5.08
N LYS A 16 23.84 -14.24 6.17
CA LYS A 16 24.86 -15.29 6.10
C LYS A 16 24.39 -16.52 5.32
N ILE A 17 23.15 -16.96 5.54
CA ILE A 17 22.55 -18.05 4.76
C ILE A 17 22.48 -17.69 3.28
N ALA A 18 22.00 -16.48 2.95
CA ALA A 18 21.88 -16.03 1.56
C ALA A 18 23.24 -15.94 0.86
N GLU A 19 24.29 -15.50 1.58
CA GLU A 19 25.65 -15.43 1.06
C GLU A 19 26.22 -16.83 0.78
N GLU A 20 25.97 -17.82 1.65
CA GLU A 20 26.36 -19.21 1.46
C GLU A 20 25.65 -19.87 0.26
N GLU A 21 24.42 -19.45 -0.03
CA GLU A 21 23.66 -19.88 -1.20
C GLU A 21 23.98 -19.08 -2.46
N GLY A 22 24.86 -18.06 -2.38
CA GLY A 22 25.25 -17.22 -3.51
C GLY A 22 24.15 -16.29 -4.01
N LEU A 23 23.16 -15.93 -3.17
CA LEU A 23 22.02 -15.09 -3.54
C LEU A 23 22.33 -13.60 -3.37
N PHE A 24 22.73 -13.18 -2.18
CA PHE A 24 23.11 -11.80 -1.87
C PHE A 24 23.96 -11.75 -0.57
N SER A 25 24.71 -10.67 -0.40
CA SER A 25 25.52 -10.41 0.78
C SER A 25 24.83 -9.39 1.73
N GLN A 26 25.37 -9.25 2.93
CA GLN A 26 24.97 -8.20 3.87
C GLN A 26 25.17 -6.79 3.27
N ALA A 27 26.22 -6.59 2.47
CA ALA A 27 26.48 -5.33 1.80
C ALA A 27 25.38 -4.98 0.79
N ASP A 28 24.87 -5.98 0.07
CA ASP A 28 23.75 -5.77 -0.89
C ASP A 28 22.48 -5.32 -0.18
N VAL A 29 22.17 -5.86 1.01
CA VAL A 29 21.03 -5.43 1.82
C VAL A 29 21.17 -3.98 2.25
N TYR A 30 22.35 -3.55 2.69
CA TYR A 30 22.59 -2.17 3.09
C TYR A 30 22.57 -1.20 1.90
N ASN A 31 23.15 -1.58 0.78
CA ASN A 31 23.10 -0.77 -0.44
C ASN A 31 21.64 -0.61 -0.92
N ALA A 32 20.88 -1.69 -0.97
CA ALA A 32 19.48 -1.65 -1.38
C ALA A 32 18.62 -0.72 -0.50
N ILE A 33 18.82 -0.71 0.83
CA ILE A 33 18.09 0.21 1.69
C ILE A 33 18.57 1.65 1.53
N CYS A 34 19.86 1.89 1.32
CA CYS A 34 20.39 3.23 1.05
C CYS A 34 19.83 3.78 -0.26
N ASP A 35 19.87 3.03 -1.35
CA ASP A 35 19.33 3.42 -2.65
C ASP A 35 17.84 3.75 -2.56
N LYS A 36 17.09 2.91 -1.85
CA LYS A 36 15.68 3.13 -1.59
C LYS A 36 15.41 4.41 -0.80
N LEU A 37 16.21 4.70 0.23
CA LEU A 37 16.06 5.92 1.02
C LEU A 37 16.40 7.16 0.20
N ILE A 38 17.46 7.11 -0.60
CA ILE A 38 17.87 8.21 -1.49
C ILE A 38 16.76 8.48 -2.51
N SER A 39 16.27 7.45 -3.20
CA SER A 39 15.23 7.60 -4.22
C SER A 39 13.91 8.14 -3.68
N ARG A 40 13.56 7.82 -2.42
CA ARG A 40 12.32 8.26 -1.77
C ARG A 40 12.41 9.61 -1.06
N HIS A 41 13.60 10.17 -0.94
CA HIS A 41 13.80 11.47 -0.29
C HIS A 41 14.54 12.45 -1.21
N PRO A 42 14.08 12.66 -2.47
CA PRO A 42 14.73 13.57 -3.41
C PRO A 42 14.78 15.00 -2.87
N PHE A 43 13.82 15.41 -2.05
CA PHE A 43 13.83 16.71 -1.37
C PHE A 43 15.05 16.91 -0.43
N ILE A 44 15.75 15.82 -0.08
CA ILE A 44 17.01 15.87 0.71
C ILE A 44 18.22 15.71 -0.20
N TYR A 45 18.21 14.67 -1.04
CA TYR A 45 19.38 14.17 -1.77
C TYR A 45 19.48 14.68 -3.21
N ASP A 46 18.37 15.14 -3.82
CA ASP A 46 18.31 15.62 -5.21
C ASP A 46 17.32 16.77 -5.35
N ARG A 47 17.59 17.86 -4.61
CA ARG A 47 16.69 19.02 -4.54
C ARG A 47 16.49 19.72 -5.88
N GLU A 48 17.49 19.65 -6.77
CA GLU A 48 17.43 20.32 -8.08
C GLU A 48 16.42 19.66 -9.02
N ASN A 49 16.23 18.35 -8.90
CA ASN A 49 15.30 17.56 -9.72
C ASN A 49 14.01 17.20 -8.98
N TYR A 50 13.81 17.72 -7.77
CA TYR A 50 12.58 17.49 -7.01
C TYR A 50 11.53 18.55 -7.36
N HIS A 51 10.40 18.09 -7.90
CA HIS A 51 9.29 18.94 -8.35
C HIS A 51 8.02 18.79 -7.51
N GLY A 52 8.15 18.32 -6.28
CA GLY A 52 7.01 18.18 -5.36
C GLY A 52 6.23 16.88 -5.51
N GLU A 53 6.87 15.84 -6.05
CA GLU A 53 6.25 14.53 -6.21
C GLU A 53 5.77 13.97 -4.88
N ASN A 54 4.60 13.35 -4.90
CA ASN A 54 4.06 12.68 -3.74
C ASN A 54 4.71 11.31 -3.50
N TRP A 55 4.49 10.76 -2.30
CA TRP A 55 5.08 9.50 -1.88
C TRP A 55 4.76 8.31 -2.79
N GLU A 56 3.54 8.24 -3.36
CA GLU A 56 3.16 7.16 -4.27
C GLU A 56 3.86 7.33 -5.63
N GLN A 57 4.02 8.55 -6.14
CA GLN A 57 4.78 8.83 -7.36
C GLN A 57 6.25 8.43 -7.20
N LEU A 58 6.86 8.74 -6.05
CA LEU A 58 8.24 8.32 -5.76
C LEU A 58 8.39 6.79 -5.72
N LYS A 59 7.43 6.08 -5.13
CA LYS A 59 7.41 4.61 -5.15
C LYS A 59 7.23 4.02 -6.55
N MET A 60 6.52 4.71 -7.45
CA MET A 60 6.33 4.24 -8.82
C MET A 60 7.65 4.23 -9.61
N ARG A 61 8.57 5.17 -9.32
CA ARG A 61 9.92 5.18 -9.91
C ARG A 61 10.74 3.91 -9.62
N GLU A 62 10.36 3.15 -8.59
CA GLU A 62 11.00 1.87 -8.21
C GLU A 62 10.56 0.67 -9.09
N GLY A 63 9.89 0.92 -10.21
CA GLY A 63 9.51 -0.13 -11.18
C GLY A 63 8.19 -0.84 -10.87
N ARG A 64 7.29 -0.23 -10.09
CA ARG A 64 5.94 -0.76 -9.90
C ARG A 64 5.16 -0.76 -11.22
N ARG A 65 4.49 -1.87 -11.50
CA ARG A 65 3.76 -2.07 -12.77
C ARG A 65 2.41 -1.35 -12.79
N ASN A 66 1.80 -1.14 -11.63
CA ASN A 66 0.53 -0.42 -11.50
C ASN A 66 0.37 0.22 -10.11
N VAL A 67 -0.57 1.15 -10.01
CA VAL A 67 -0.86 1.91 -8.77
C VAL A 67 -1.24 0.99 -7.61
N LEU A 68 -1.93 -0.12 -7.86
CA LEU A 68 -2.43 -1.03 -6.83
C LEU A 68 -1.38 -2.07 -6.38
N GLU A 69 -0.22 -2.11 -7.03
CA GLU A 69 0.85 -3.01 -6.61
C GLU A 69 1.28 -2.75 -5.17
N GLY A 70 1.41 -3.84 -4.40
CA GLY A 70 1.74 -3.79 -2.97
C GLY A 70 0.54 -3.60 -2.03
N VAL A 71 -0.72 -3.71 -2.53
CA VAL A 71 -1.88 -3.94 -1.67
C VAL A 71 -1.94 -5.43 -1.33
N PRO A 72 -1.75 -5.83 -0.05
CA PRO A 72 -1.73 -7.25 0.30
C PRO A 72 -3.07 -7.94 -0.02
N ALA A 73 -2.98 -9.15 -0.60
CA ALA A 73 -4.18 -9.92 -0.94
C ALA A 73 -4.98 -10.35 0.29
N THR A 74 -4.31 -10.51 1.42
CA THR A 74 -4.84 -11.03 2.69
C THR A 74 -5.51 -9.99 3.58
N LEU A 75 -5.56 -8.72 3.17
CA LEU A 75 -6.24 -7.68 3.94
C LEU A 75 -7.75 -7.97 4.05
N PRO A 76 -8.37 -7.68 5.22
CA PRO A 76 -9.83 -7.68 5.35
C PRO A 76 -10.47 -6.80 4.28
N THR A 77 -11.62 -7.24 3.76
CA THR A 77 -12.25 -6.67 2.55
C THR A 77 -12.43 -5.15 2.61
N LEU A 78 -12.97 -4.62 3.70
CA LEU A 78 -13.15 -3.16 3.90
C LEU A 78 -11.81 -2.41 3.93
N ILE A 79 -10.83 -2.92 4.66
CA ILE A 79 -9.50 -2.30 4.74
C ILE A 79 -8.83 -2.32 3.37
N LYS A 80 -8.98 -3.42 2.64
CA LYS A 80 -8.47 -3.53 1.28
C LYS A 80 -9.12 -2.50 0.35
N THR A 81 -10.44 -2.30 0.45
CA THR A 81 -11.17 -1.28 -0.31
C THR A 81 -10.59 0.11 -0.06
N ILE A 82 -10.45 0.50 1.21
CA ILE A 82 -9.88 1.79 1.60
C ILE A 82 -8.48 1.96 0.99
N ARG A 83 -7.59 0.97 1.16
CA ARG A 83 -6.23 1.04 0.65
C ARG A 83 -6.15 1.15 -0.87
N MET A 84 -7.04 0.48 -1.59
CA MET A 84 -7.11 0.57 -3.05
C MET A 84 -7.57 1.97 -3.50
N GLN A 85 -8.59 2.52 -2.87
CA GLN A 85 -9.11 3.85 -3.16
C GLN A 85 -8.07 4.92 -2.84
N GLU A 86 -7.43 4.88 -1.66
CA GLU A 86 -6.35 5.79 -1.28
C GLU A 86 -5.22 5.82 -2.31
N LYS A 87 -4.83 4.64 -2.81
CA LYS A 87 -3.76 4.54 -3.80
C LYS A 87 -4.13 5.13 -5.16
N VAL A 88 -5.36 4.94 -5.59
CA VAL A 88 -5.85 5.49 -6.88
C VAL A 88 -6.10 7.00 -6.78
N ALA A 89 -6.66 7.47 -5.66
CA ALA A 89 -6.89 8.89 -5.41
C ALA A 89 -5.58 9.70 -5.32
N GLY A 90 -4.49 9.06 -4.88
CA GLY A 90 -3.23 9.77 -4.63
C GLY A 90 -3.32 10.73 -3.45
N SER A 91 -2.28 11.57 -3.27
CA SER A 91 -2.23 12.46 -2.11
C SER A 91 -3.16 13.67 -2.20
N THR A 92 -3.58 14.06 -3.39
CA THR A 92 -4.39 15.29 -3.60
C THR A 92 -5.87 15.05 -3.30
N GLU A 93 -6.39 13.86 -3.65
CA GLU A 93 -7.79 13.50 -3.42
C GLU A 93 -8.00 12.78 -2.07
N ASN A 94 -6.92 12.40 -1.42
CA ASN A 94 -6.95 11.72 -0.11
C ASN A 94 -7.08 12.71 1.06
N THR A 95 -7.40 13.96 0.77
CA THR A 95 -7.71 14.97 1.79
C THR A 95 -9.09 14.68 2.35
N MET A 96 -9.19 14.62 3.69
CA MET A 96 -10.47 14.46 4.36
C MET A 96 -11.45 15.57 3.92
N GLN A 97 -12.56 15.14 3.31
CA GLN A 97 -13.64 16.08 2.93
C GLN A 97 -14.51 16.36 4.16
N PRO A 98 -14.92 17.62 4.35
CA PRO A 98 -15.90 17.93 5.38
C PRO A 98 -17.18 17.12 5.17
N THR A 99 -17.71 16.54 6.23
CA THR A 99 -18.98 15.81 6.19
C THR A 99 -19.83 16.19 7.39
N GLU A 100 -21.14 16.28 7.19
CA GLU A 100 -22.11 16.44 8.27
C GLU A 100 -22.46 15.09 8.92
N MET A 101 -22.05 13.98 8.30
CA MET A 101 -22.32 12.64 8.80
C MET A 101 -21.35 12.26 9.92
N THR A 102 -21.87 11.85 11.04
CA THR A 102 -21.09 11.32 12.16
C THR A 102 -20.60 9.89 11.89
N GLU A 103 -19.59 9.45 12.64
CA GLU A 103 -19.09 8.06 12.55
C GLU A 103 -20.20 7.06 12.91
N GLU A 104 -21.05 7.37 13.89
CA GLU A 104 -22.18 6.54 14.30
C GLU A 104 -23.20 6.37 13.17
N GLU A 105 -23.60 7.47 12.53
CA GLU A 105 -24.51 7.44 11.39
C GLU A 105 -23.93 6.68 10.19
N TYR A 106 -22.64 6.83 9.93
CA TYR A 106 -21.95 6.08 8.89
C TYR A 106 -21.93 4.58 9.20
N GLY A 107 -21.60 4.22 10.44
CA GLY A 107 -21.63 2.84 10.92
C GLY A 107 -23.00 2.21 10.80
N GLN A 108 -24.06 2.96 11.18
CA GLN A 108 -25.44 2.48 11.08
C GLN A 108 -25.85 2.21 9.63
N LYS A 109 -25.50 3.11 8.70
CA LYS A 109 -25.78 2.90 7.26
C LYS A 109 -25.11 1.66 6.70
N LEU A 110 -23.86 1.42 7.10
CA LEU A 110 -23.15 0.19 6.70
C LEU A 110 -23.84 -1.06 7.25
N PHE A 111 -24.26 -1.02 8.52
CA PHE A 111 -24.97 -2.13 9.17
C PHE A 111 -26.31 -2.41 8.48
N ASP A 112 -27.08 -1.39 8.18
CA ASP A 112 -28.38 -1.49 7.51
C ASP A 112 -28.22 -2.05 6.08
N LEU A 113 -27.17 -1.64 5.36
CA LEU A 113 -26.87 -2.16 4.02
C LEU A 113 -26.52 -3.66 4.06
N VAL A 114 -25.76 -4.08 5.07
CA VAL A 114 -25.43 -5.50 5.27
C VAL A 114 -26.70 -6.32 5.58
N ASP A 115 -27.60 -5.80 6.45
CA ASP A 115 -28.86 -6.47 6.76
C ASP A 115 -29.79 -6.53 5.53
N TRP A 116 -29.85 -5.44 4.76
CA TRP A 116 -30.59 -5.45 3.51
C TRP A 116 -30.10 -6.54 2.55
N GLY A 117 -28.79 -6.63 2.37
CA GLY A 117 -28.16 -7.66 1.55
C GLY A 117 -28.52 -9.07 2.04
N ARG A 118 -28.39 -9.33 3.34
CA ARG A 118 -28.71 -10.58 3.99
C ARG A 118 -30.18 -11.02 3.71
N ARG A 119 -31.14 -10.07 3.79
CA ARG A 119 -32.56 -10.34 3.51
C ARG A 119 -32.85 -10.72 2.04
N HIS A 120 -31.96 -10.28 1.13
CA HIS A 120 -32.05 -10.57 -0.31
C HIS A 120 -31.13 -11.71 -0.77
N GLY A 121 -30.53 -12.45 0.18
CA GLY A 121 -29.66 -13.59 -0.12
C GLY A 121 -28.28 -13.20 -0.66
N LEU A 122 -27.85 -11.94 -0.44
CA LEU A 122 -26.53 -11.46 -0.82
C LEU A 122 -25.56 -11.52 0.35
N ASN A 123 -24.33 -11.94 0.08
CA ASN A 123 -23.23 -11.85 1.02
C ASN A 123 -22.49 -10.51 0.81
N ALA A 124 -22.48 -9.66 1.82
CA ALA A 124 -21.88 -8.34 1.73
C ALA A 124 -20.36 -8.38 1.52
N ASP A 125 -19.65 -9.34 2.15
CA ASP A 125 -18.20 -9.50 1.99
C ASP A 125 -17.85 -9.98 0.58
N ASP A 126 -18.55 -11.00 0.08
CA ASP A 126 -18.35 -11.51 -1.29
C ASP A 126 -18.66 -10.43 -2.34
N ALA A 127 -19.73 -9.67 -2.14
CA ALA A 127 -20.12 -8.58 -3.03
C ALA A 127 -19.05 -7.47 -3.08
N LEU A 128 -18.50 -7.09 -1.92
CA LEU A 128 -17.43 -6.10 -1.82
C LEU A 128 -16.10 -6.65 -2.38
N CYS A 129 -15.79 -7.92 -2.15
CA CYS A 129 -14.63 -8.59 -2.78
C CYS A 129 -14.74 -8.56 -4.31
N ALA A 130 -15.91 -8.83 -4.86
CA ALA A 130 -16.14 -8.76 -6.30
C ALA A 130 -16.02 -7.32 -6.83
N ALA A 131 -16.51 -6.33 -6.08
CA ALA A 131 -16.33 -4.92 -6.42
C ALA A 131 -14.85 -4.51 -6.42
N ASN A 132 -14.09 -4.90 -5.39
CA ASN A 132 -12.65 -4.67 -5.31
C ASN A 132 -11.89 -5.28 -6.50
N ARG A 133 -12.28 -6.47 -6.95
CA ARG A 133 -11.69 -7.11 -8.13
C ARG A 133 -11.93 -6.29 -9.39
N ARG A 134 -13.17 -5.90 -9.66
CA ARG A 134 -13.50 -5.03 -10.81
C ARG A 134 -12.76 -3.70 -10.77
N PHE A 135 -12.66 -3.09 -9.58
CA PHE A 135 -11.91 -1.86 -9.38
C PHE A 135 -10.42 -2.05 -9.69
N ALA A 136 -9.82 -3.16 -9.25
CA ALA A 136 -8.43 -3.48 -9.55
C ALA A 136 -8.22 -3.70 -11.06
N GLU A 137 -9.10 -4.43 -11.72
CA GLU A 137 -9.04 -4.67 -13.17
C GLU A 137 -9.10 -3.38 -13.98
N SER A 138 -9.99 -2.44 -13.61
CA SER A 138 -10.13 -1.15 -14.28
C SER A 138 -8.91 -0.23 -14.11
N HIS A 139 -8.06 -0.47 -13.11
CA HIS A 139 -6.86 0.32 -12.81
C HIS A 139 -5.54 -0.41 -13.07
N SER A 140 -5.59 -1.70 -13.45
CA SER A 140 -4.38 -2.50 -13.74
C SER A 140 -3.64 -2.06 -14.99
N GLY A 141 -4.31 -1.38 -15.92
CA GLY A 141 -3.73 -0.87 -17.17
C GLY A 141 -3.41 0.62 -17.14
N ARG A 142 -3.56 1.30 -16.01
CA ARG A 142 -3.27 2.73 -15.90
C ARG A 142 -1.79 2.90 -15.57
N PRO A 143 -0.96 3.38 -16.53
CA PRO A 143 0.38 3.82 -16.19
C PRO A 143 0.29 4.96 -15.19
N ALA A 144 1.31 5.11 -14.35
CA ALA A 144 1.36 6.11 -13.29
C ALA A 144 1.51 7.56 -13.77
N ASP A 145 1.49 7.78 -15.08
CA ASP A 145 1.77 9.05 -15.73
C ASP A 145 0.48 9.65 -16.32
N MET A 146 -0.44 10.08 -15.46
CA MET A 146 -1.40 11.15 -15.74
C MET A 146 -1.71 11.93 -14.47
#